data_b71502251fb5c1bab0c0c2f00c235636
#
_entry.id   b71502251fb5c1bab0c0c2f00c235636
#
_cell.length_a   1.000
_cell.length_b   1.000
_cell.length_c   1.000
_cell.angle_alpha   90.00
_cell.angle_beta   90.00
_cell.angle_gamma   90.00
#
_symmetry.space_group_name_H-M   'P 1'
#
loop_
_entity.id
_entity.type
_entity.pdbx_description
1 polymer ?
#
loop_
_entity_poly.entity_id
_entity_poly.type
_entity_poly.pdbx_seq_one_letter_code
_entity_poly.pdbx_strand_id
1 'polypeptide(L)'
;VNVRPGDRLHGITGVHLPDGRTVDITFDGGVVADVLPAGSVAPVTTGTPGRTETGTAARSTVRTTARGNWIDLSGYTVFPAAADPHAHLDKALSWDVIDPPAGDLDAAIRSWVEASDRFTEDDILDRARRAALMMLAAGTTAVRTHVDIYRSTGPGADPYRGVRALNRLRDELAGTMTLQLVALVPAHTPDDLLVSVTEGALDAGADLVGGAPHLAADPLAQTDTLLDVAEARGVGCDLHTDEFLDPPAPSDGSPAVAGTRTVRRYAERVRGWPAGRIRGAGHCCRLSQEGPEELAETAARLRDAGIHVIALPATNLYLQGGDGVPVPHERGVAPVSVLRELGVAVSAGGDNVRDPFNPTGRADPLETASLLVTACHQSPGQALDLVTRDARAALGLPPARPFYTSRCA
;
A
#
# COMPACT_ATOMS: atom_id res chain seq x y z
N VAL A 1 18.62 -22.57 16.19
CA VAL A 1 17.55 -23.14 15.32
C VAL A 1 18.15 -23.41 13.96
N ASN A 2 18.17 -24.69 13.52
CA ASN A 2 18.70 -25.09 12.22
C ASN A 2 17.55 -25.25 11.19
N VAL A 3 16.76 -24.20 10.99
CA VAL A 3 15.78 -24.15 9.91
C VAL A 3 16.42 -23.43 8.73
N ARG A 4 16.45 -24.07 7.56
CA ARG A 4 17.00 -23.52 6.32
C ARG A 4 15.88 -22.94 5.44
N PRO A 5 16.16 -22.00 4.56
CA PRO A 5 15.21 -21.60 3.54
C PRO A 5 14.69 -22.83 2.76
N GLY A 6 13.36 -22.97 2.67
CA GLY A 6 12.71 -24.12 2.06
C GLY A 6 12.31 -25.24 3.02
N ASP A 7 12.78 -25.23 4.27
CA ASP A 7 12.32 -26.21 5.26
C ASP A 7 10.86 -25.93 5.66
N ARG A 8 10.07 -27.01 5.75
CA ARG A 8 8.70 -26.90 6.27
C ARG A 8 8.73 -26.60 7.77
N LEU A 9 8.14 -25.47 8.15
CA LEU A 9 7.99 -25.06 9.55
C LEU A 9 6.73 -25.74 10.14
N HIS A 10 6.87 -26.32 11.33
CA HIS A 10 5.77 -26.99 12.07
C HIS A 10 5.17 -26.08 13.13
N GLY A 11 5.94 -25.10 13.60
CA GLY A 11 5.44 -24.11 14.55
C GLY A 11 6.51 -23.17 15.07
N ILE A 12 6.04 -22.18 15.81
CA ILE A 12 6.85 -21.21 16.55
C ILE A 12 6.42 -21.20 18.02
N THR A 13 7.34 -20.93 18.93
CA THR A 13 7.07 -20.93 20.37
C THR A 13 7.44 -19.61 21.01
N GLY A 14 6.75 -19.26 22.11
CA GLY A 14 7.07 -18.13 22.96
C GLY A 14 6.85 -16.75 22.37
N VAL A 15 6.11 -16.65 21.27
CA VAL A 15 5.92 -15.38 20.56
C VAL A 15 4.84 -14.51 21.23
N HIS A 16 5.03 -13.20 21.23
CA HIS A 16 4.02 -12.25 21.69
C HIS A 16 3.03 -11.89 20.57
N LEU A 17 1.76 -11.78 20.94
CA LEU A 17 0.73 -11.16 20.10
C LEU A 17 0.57 -9.67 20.44
N PRO A 18 -0.01 -8.85 19.53
CA PRO A 18 -0.24 -7.42 19.78
C PRO A 18 -1.16 -7.13 20.98
N ASP A 19 -1.97 -8.10 21.40
CA ASP A 19 -2.85 -8.02 22.59
C ASP A 19 -2.13 -8.35 23.91
N GLY A 20 -0.82 -8.58 23.88
CA GLY A 20 0.03 -8.85 25.02
C GLY A 20 0.10 -10.32 25.45
N ARG A 21 -0.64 -11.23 24.82
CA ARG A 21 -0.53 -12.66 25.10
C ARG A 21 0.77 -13.24 24.57
N THR A 22 1.35 -14.19 25.31
CA THR A 22 2.46 -15.02 24.82
C THR A 22 1.91 -16.38 24.43
N VAL A 23 2.22 -16.85 23.22
CA VAL A 23 1.62 -18.04 22.62
C VAL A 23 2.63 -18.91 21.90
N ASP A 24 2.24 -20.17 21.68
CA ASP A 24 2.85 -21.08 20.72
C ASP A 24 1.91 -21.20 19.53
N ILE A 25 2.44 -21.17 18.31
CA ILE A 25 1.66 -21.28 17.06
C ILE A 25 2.10 -22.52 16.31
N THR A 26 1.13 -23.35 15.91
CA THR A 26 1.37 -24.54 15.09
C THR A 26 0.97 -24.29 13.64
N PHE A 27 1.64 -24.98 12.72
CA PHE A 27 1.34 -24.90 11.28
C PHE A 27 1.00 -26.29 10.73
N ASP A 28 0.02 -26.34 9.85
CA ASP A 28 -0.26 -27.46 8.96
C ASP A 28 -0.34 -26.99 7.51
N GLY A 29 0.48 -27.59 6.66
CA GLY A 29 0.56 -27.21 5.24
C GLY A 29 0.99 -25.76 4.99
N GLY A 30 1.71 -25.12 5.93
CA GLY A 30 2.08 -23.69 5.84
C GLY A 30 0.99 -22.72 6.31
N VAL A 31 -0.12 -23.24 6.82
CA VAL A 31 -1.23 -22.46 7.39
C VAL A 31 -1.21 -22.60 8.91
N VAL A 32 -1.55 -21.52 9.63
CA VAL A 32 -1.74 -21.58 11.08
C VAL A 32 -2.85 -22.59 11.40
N ALA A 33 -2.48 -23.65 12.13
CA ALA A 33 -3.42 -24.68 12.59
C ALA A 33 -4.03 -24.31 13.93
N ASP A 34 -3.17 -23.98 14.93
CA ASP A 34 -3.60 -23.62 16.27
C ASP A 34 -2.74 -22.50 16.86
N VAL A 35 -3.34 -21.76 17.80
CA VAL A 35 -2.67 -20.78 18.67
C VAL A 35 -2.91 -21.20 20.12
N LEU A 36 -1.87 -21.63 20.79
CA LEU A 36 -1.91 -22.26 22.10
C LEU A 36 -1.24 -21.35 23.15
N PRO A 37 -1.60 -21.46 24.43
CA PRO A 37 -0.84 -20.77 25.48
C PRO A 37 0.65 -21.14 25.42
N ALA A 38 1.52 -20.18 25.74
CA ALA A 38 2.97 -20.41 25.73
C ALA A 38 3.36 -21.62 26.62
N GLY A 39 4.29 -22.43 26.12
CA GLY A 39 4.73 -23.66 26.79
C GLY A 39 3.81 -24.85 26.60
N SER A 40 2.74 -24.74 25.81
CA SER A 40 1.87 -25.85 25.42
C SER A 40 2.58 -26.88 24.55
N VAL A 41 3.55 -26.42 23.76
CA VAL A 41 4.36 -27.25 22.86
C VAL A 41 5.79 -27.30 23.40
N ALA A 42 6.34 -28.49 23.57
CA ALA A 42 7.74 -28.73 23.92
C ALA A 42 8.47 -29.21 22.65
N PRO A 43 9.32 -28.38 22.01
CA PRO A 43 10.14 -28.85 20.91
C PRO A 43 11.05 -29.99 21.40
N VAL A 44 11.09 -31.09 20.67
CA VAL A 44 12.07 -32.16 20.93
C VAL A 44 13.42 -31.65 20.42
N THR A 45 14.26 -31.14 21.32
CA THR A 45 15.65 -30.90 21.00
C THR A 45 16.34 -32.24 20.84
N THR A 46 16.89 -32.54 19.67
CA THR A 46 17.82 -33.67 19.47
C THR A 46 19.15 -33.31 20.11
N GLY A 47 19.19 -33.38 21.45
CA GLY A 47 20.39 -33.20 22.26
C GLY A 47 20.46 -34.36 23.25
N THR A 48 21.64 -34.93 23.42
CA THR A 48 22.03 -36.08 24.26
C THR A 48 21.27 -36.16 25.58
N PRO A 49 20.83 -37.32 26.05
CA PRO A 49 20.08 -37.45 27.28
C PRO A 49 20.95 -37.11 28.50
N GLY A 50 20.68 -35.96 29.10
CA GLY A 50 21.27 -35.52 30.37
C GLY A 50 20.27 -35.69 31.51
N ARG A 51 20.65 -36.49 32.50
CA ARG A 51 20.15 -36.72 33.84
C ARG A 51 18.82 -36.07 34.27
N THR A 52 17.88 -36.89 34.62
CA THR A 52 16.66 -36.60 35.41
C THR A 52 17.01 -35.97 36.76
N GLU A 53 16.50 -34.78 37.04
CA GLU A 53 16.28 -34.28 38.40
C GLU A 53 14.80 -34.35 38.74
N THR A 54 14.53 -35.05 39.85
CA THR A 54 13.21 -35.22 40.49
C THR A 54 12.84 -33.98 41.28
N GLY A 55 11.69 -33.37 40.99
CA GLY A 55 11.17 -32.24 41.75
C GLY A 55 9.67 -31.98 41.50
N THR A 56 8.89 -32.42 42.48
CA THR A 56 7.52 -32.04 42.93
C THR A 56 6.49 -31.51 41.91
N ALA A 57 5.33 -32.17 41.93
CA ALA A 57 4.11 -32.00 41.17
C ALA A 57 3.55 -30.56 41.15
N ALA A 58 3.42 -30.01 39.94
CA ALA A 58 2.49 -28.93 39.62
C ALA A 58 1.64 -29.35 38.42
N ARG A 59 0.38 -29.01 38.47
CA ARG A 59 -0.77 -29.34 37.62
C ARG A 59 -0.41 -29.71 36.18
N SER A 60 -0.88 -30.89 35.76
CA SER A 60 -0.77 -31.45 34.41
C SER A 60 -1.34 -30.52 33.34
N THR A 61 -0.48 -29.73 32.75
CA THR A 61 -0.69 -29.25 31.37
C THR A 61 -0.14 -30.35 30.46
N VAL A 62 -1.00 -30.90 29.60
CA VAL A 62 -0.61 -31.90 28.61
C VAL A 62 0.41 -31.25 27.67
N ARG A 63 1.70 -31.52 27.89
CA ARG A 63 2.76 -31.08 26.98
C ARG A 63 2.78 -32.04 25.78
N THR A 64 2.32 -31.60 24.65
CA THR A 64 2.45 -32.35 23.39
C THR A 64 3.91 -32.28 22.94
N THR A 65 4.62 -33.41 22.88
CA THR A 65 5.96 -33.48 22.28
C THR A 65 5.81 -33.46 20.78
N ALA A 66 6.18 -32.34 20.15
CA ALA A 66 6.08 -32.18 18.71
C ALA A 66 7.43 -32.49 18.05
N ARG A 67 7.44 -33.44 17.10
CA ARG A 67 8.57 -33.67 16.20
C ARG A 67 8.44 -32.71 15.02
N GLY A 68 9.53 -32.07 14.61
CA GLY A 68 9.55 -31.21 13.43
C GLY A 68 10.43 -29.95 13.58
N ASN A 69 10.38 -29.06 12.60
CA ASN A 69 11.13 -27.81 12.61
C ASN A 69 10.35 -26.75 13.38
N TRP A 70 10.88 -26.35 14.52
CA TRP A 70 10.31 -25.32 15.41
C TRP A 70 11.29 -24.16 15.58
N ILE A 71 10.75 -22.95 15.69
CA ILE A 71 11.53 -21.75 15.97
C ILE A 71 11.06 -21.17 17.31
N ASP A 72 12.00 -20.93 18.21
CA ASP A 72 11.75 -20.14 19.41
C ASP A 72 11.85 -18.66 19.04
N LEU A 73 10.73 -17.95 19.17
CA LEU A 73 10.58 -16.53 18.95
C LEU A 73 10.25 -15.77 20.25
N SER A 74 10.72 -16.28 21.39
CA SER A 74 10.62 -15.57 22.66
C SER A 74 11.24 -14.17 22.55
N GLY A 75 10.46 -13.16 22.96
CA GLY A 75 10.85 -11.74 22.81
C GLY A 75 10.52 -11.10 21.47
N TYR A 76 9.94 -11.83 20.54
CA TYR A 76 9.42 -11.26 19.28
C TYR A 76 7.91 -11.10 19.33
N THR A 77 7.41 -10.10 18.61
CA THR A 77 5.97 -9.90 18.40
C THR A 77 5.60 -10.31 16.99
N VAL A 78 4.52 -11.09 16.85
CA VAL A 78 3.96 -11.46 15.55
C VAL A 78 2.66 -10.70 15.31
N PHE A 79 2.46 -10.21 14.11
CA PHE A 79 1.23 -9.56 13.66
C PHE A 79 0.85 -10.06 12.25
N PRO A 80 -0.40 -9.82 11.80
CA PRO A 80 -0.84 -10.24 10.48
C PRO A 80 0.08 -9.71 9.38
N ALA A 81 0.25 -10.48 8.31
CA ALA A 81 1.02 -10.04 7.15
C ALA A 81 0.48 -8.70 6.62
N ALA A 82 1.40 -7.81 6.29
CA ALA A 82 1.08 -6.51 5.75
C ALA A 82 0.54 -6.60 4.32
N ALA A 83 -0.14 -5.53 3.91
CA ALA A 83 -0.50 -5.26 2.54
C ALA A 83 -0.12 -3.81 2.20
N ASP A 84 0.18 -3.58 0.94
CA ASP A 84 0.43 -2.24 0.41
C ASP A 84 -0.63 -1.92 -0.64
N PRO A 85 -1.59 -1.03 -0.31
CA PRO A 85 -2.70 -0.72 -1.21
C PRO A 85 -2.34 0.31 -2.27
N HIS A 86 -1.10 0.84 -2.26
CA HIS A 86 -0.65 1.84 -3.22
C HIS A 86 0.87 1.86 -3.34
N ALA A 87 1.37 1.32 -4.43
CA ALA A 87 2.79 1.25 -4.77
C ALA A 87 3.00 1.56 -6.26
N HIS A 88 4.27 1.79 -6.66
CA HIS A 88 4.70 2.02 -8.03
C HIS A 88 5.87 1.10 -8.40
N LEU A 89 5.58 -0.19 -8.61
CA LEU A 89 6.64 -1.18 -8.86
C LEU A 89 7.33 -0.99 -10.22
N ASP A 90 6.65 -0.42 -11.21
CA ASP A 90 7.22 -0.10 -12.52
C ASP A 90 8.31 0.97 -12.45
N LYS A 91 8.21 1.91 -11.49
CA LYS A 91 9.18 2.99 -11.24
C LYS A 91 10.27 2.59 -10.25
N ALA A 92 10.00 1.62 -9.40
CA ALA A 92 10.85 1.25 -8.27
C ALA A 92 12.31 1.05 -8.66
N LEU A 93 13.23 1.46 -7.77
CA LEU A 93 14.68 1.29 -7.90
C LEU A 93 15.28 1.98 -9.13
N SER A 94 14.69 3.08 -9.60
CA SER A 94 15.17 3.85 -10.75
C SER A 94 15.95 5.12 -10.39
N TRP A 95 16.04 5.48 -9.11
CA TRP A 95 16.70 6.71 -8.63
C TRP A 95 18.12 6.87 -9.20
N ASP A 96 18.98 5.86 -9.00
CA ASP A 96 20.40 5.93 -9.40
C ASP A 96 20.60 5.95 -10.93
N VAL A 97 19.59 5.51 -11.70
CA VAL A 97 19.64 5.52 -13.17
C VAL A 97 19.16 6.85 -13.74
N ILE A 98 18.22 7.49 -13.07
CA ILE A 98 17.61 8.76 -13.50
C ILE A 98 18.41 9.95 -12.99
N ASP A 99 18.93 9.88 -11.75
CA ASP A 99 19.62 10.98 -11.05
C ASP A 99 18.78 12.28 -11.04
N PRO A 100 17.54 12.23 -10.50
CA PRO A 100 16.61 13.35 -10.59
C PRO A 100 16.98 14.45 -9.58
N PRO A 101 16.58 15.71 -9.82
CA PRO A 101 16.63 16.73 -8.79
C PRO A 101 15.72 16.35 -7.63
N ALA A 102 16.13 16.70 -6.40
CA ALA A 102 15.42 16.28 -5.19
C ALA A 102 14.23 17.20 -4.86
N GLY A 103 13.16 16.59 -4.31
CA GLY A 103 12.27 17.25 -3.38
C GLY A 103 11.08 18.02 -3.92
N ASP A 104 10.68 17.82 -5.21
CA ASP A 104 9.46 18.44 -5.71
C ASP A 104 8.74 17.53 -6.71
N LEU A 105 7.40 17.54 -6.67
CA LEU A 105 6.56 16.67 -7.49
C LEU A 105 6.72 16.93 -8.99
N ASP A 106 6.75 18.19 -9.41
CA ASP A 106 6.88 18.54 -10.83
C ASP A 106 8.24 18.12 -11.40
N ALA A 107 9.31 18.27 -10.61
CA ALA A 107 10.64 17.82 -11.00
C ALA A 107 10.71 16.29 -11.08
N ALA A 108 10.10 15.60 -10.14
CA ALA A 108 10.01 14.14 -10.14
C ALA A 108 9.26 13.63 -11.38
N ILE A 109 8.10 14.22 -11.70
CA ILE A 109 7.31 13.88 -12.89
C ILE A 109 8.11 14.11 -14.17
N ARG A 110 8.74 15.29 -14.33
CA ARG A 110 9.55 15.60 -15.52
C ARG A 110 10.71 14.61 -15.70
N SER A 111 11.46 14.36 -14.63
CA SER A 111 12.58 13.41 -14.64
C SER A 111 12.15 12.00 -15.04
N TRP A 112 11.03 11.55 -14.49
CA TRP A 112 10.45 10.25 -14.84
C TRP A 112 10.01 10.18 -16.29
N VAL A 113 9.26 11.18 -16.76
CA VAL A 113 8.75 11.24 -18.15
C VAL A 113 9.90 11.24 -19.16
N GLU A 114 10.97 12.01 -18.91
CA GLU A 114 12.15 12.06 -19.78
C GLU A 114 12.94 10.74 -19.79
N ALA A 115 12.98 10.04 -18.66
CA ALA A 115 13.72 8.79 -18.52
C ALA A 115 12.92 7.57 -19.00
N SER A 116 11.60 7.61 -18.91
CA SER A 116 10.73 6.45 -19.07
C SER A 116 10.81 5.76 -20.44
N ASP A 117 11.12 6.51 -21.50
CA ASP A 117 11.29 5.96 -22.85
C ASP A 117 12.48 5.01 -22.96
N ARG A 118 13.45 5.07 -22.03
CA ARG A 118 14.64 4.21 -22.00
C ARG A 118 14.39 2.85 -21.38
N PHE A 119 13.32 2.70 -20.60
CA PHE A 119 13.03 1.47 -19.87
C PHE A 119 12.27 0.47 -20.75
N THR A 120 12.87 -0.70 -20.93
CA THR A 120 12.26 -1.83 -21.62
C THR A 120 11.35 -2.61 -20.69
N GLU A 121 10.50 -3.48 -21.26
CA GLU A 121 9.66 -4.40 -20.47
C GLU A 121 10.49 -5.26 -19.51
N ASP A 122 11.64 -5.78 -19.96
CA ASP A 122 12.51 -6.64 -19.13
C ASP A 122 13.22 -5.84 -18.02
N ASP A 123 13.63 -4.59 -18.26
CA ASP A 123 14.15 -3.70 -17.23
C ASP A 123 13.10 -3.41 -16.15
N ILE A 124 11.88 -3.06 -16.58
CA ILE A 124 10.77 -2.84 -15.65
C ILE A 124 10.50 -4.09 -14.82
N LEU A 125 10.42 -5.25 -15.45
CA LEU A 125 10.21 -6.53 -14.76
C LEU A 125 11.30 -6.83 -13.72
N ASP A 126 12.57 -6.61 -14.06
CA ASP A 126 13.68 -6.89 -13.13
C ASP A 126 13.64 -5.97 -11.89
N ARG A 127 13.45 -4.67 -12.10
CA ARG A 127 13.33 -3.70 -10.99
C ARG A 127 12.11 -3.97 -10.13
N ALA A 128 10.94 -4.21 -10.75
CA ALA A 128 9.70 -4.53 -10.05
C ALA A 128 9.81 -5.83 -9.24
N ARG A 129 10.44 -6.87 -9.79
CA ARG A 129 10.70 -8.13 -9.08
C ARG A 129 11.54 -7.91 -7.83
N ARG A 130 12.62 -7.14 -7.94
CA ARG A 130 13.50 -6.82 -6.81
C ARG A 130 12.73 -6.06 -5.73
N ALA A 131 11.93 -5.05 -6.10
CA ALA A 131 11.12 -4.29 -5.16
C ALA A 131 10.04 -5.17 -4.49
N ALA A 132 9.33 -6.00 -5.24
CA ALA A 132 8.35 -6.94 -4.69
C ALA A 132 8.97 -7.95 -3.71
N LEU A 133 10.18 -8.44 -4.00
CA LEU A 133 10.91 -9.33 -3.07
C LEU A 133 11.38 -8.59 -1.82
N MET A 134 11.72 -7.29 -1.90
CA MET A 134 12.00 -6.47 -0.72
C MET A 134 10.74 -6.32 0.14
N MET A 135 9.58 -6.02 -0.46
CA MET A 135 8.28 -5.96 0.23
C MET A 135 7.94 -7.28 0.90
N LEU A 136 8.12 -8.40 0.20
CA LEU A 136 7.87 -9.74 0.74
C LEU A 136 8.80 -10.05 1.92
N ALA A 137 10.09 -9.71 1.82
CA ALA A 137 11.07 -9.89 2.90
C ALA A 137 10.73 -9.05 4.15
N ALA A 138 10.05 -7.92 3.96
CA ALA A 138 9.53 -7.05 5.03
C ALA A 138 8.13 -7.47 5.54
N GLY A 139 7.56 -8.57 5.02
CA GLY A 139 6.29 -9.15 5.49
C GLY A 139 5.04 -8.69 4.73
N THR A 140 5.17 -7.98 3.61
CA THR A 140 4.05 -7.61 2.74
C THR A 140 3.71 -8.73 1.78
N THR A 141 2.45 -9.20 1.80
CA THR A 141 1.99 -10.34 0.99
C THR A 141 0.91 -10.00 -0.04
N ALA A 142 0.48 -8.75 -0.06
CA ALA A 142 -0.47 -8.26 -1.07
C ALA A 142 -0.12 -6.81 -1.42
N VAL A 143 -0.10 -6.50 -2.70
CA VAL A 143 0.29 -5.18 -3.22
C VAL A 143 -0.68 -4.76 -4.31
N ARG A 144 -1.13 -3.51 -4.27
CA ARG A 144 -1.72 -2.82 -5.42
C ARG A 144 -0.67 -1.87 -5.96
N THR A 145 -0.34 -2.00 -7.25
CA THR A 145 0.64 -1.15 -7.90
C THR A 145 0.00 -0.34 -9.02
N HIS A 146 0.23 0.96 -9.01
CA HIS A 146 -0.11 1.85 -10.11
C HIS A 146 0.99 1.75 -11.15
N VAL A 147 0.61 1.48 -12.39
CA VAL A 147 1.52 1.20 -13.50
C VAL A 147 1.31 2.26 -14.57
N ASP A 148 2.34 3.02 -14.88
CA ASP A 148 2.26 4.07 -15.90
C ASP A 148 1.92 3.50 -17.28
N ILE A 149 1.06 4.24 -17.98
CA ILE A 149 0.89 4.08 -19.40
C ILE A 149 1.89 4.99 -20.08
N TYR A 150 2.88 4.38 -20.72
CA TYR A 150 4.02 5.10 -21.29
C TYR A 150 3.66 5.82 -22.58
N ARG A 151 4.41 6.86 -22.92
CA ARG A 151 4.26 7.51 -24.21
C ARG A 151 4.59 6.53 -25.34
N SER A 152 3.80 6.54 -26.39
CA SER A 152 4.11 5.85 -27.62
C SER A 152 4.94 6.78 -28.50
N THR A 153 6.28 6.74 -28.36
CA THR A 153 7.20 7.58 -29.14
C THR A 153 7.94 6.75 -30.17
N GLY A 154 7.36 6.58 -31.34
CA GLY A 154 8.00 5.95 -32.47
C GLY A 154 7.42 4.61 -32.91
N PRO A 155 7.84 4.09 -34.07
CA PRO A 155 7.36 2.82 -34.61
C PRO A 155 7.68 1.64 -33.69
N GLY A 156 6.67 0.93 -33.22
CA GLY A 156 6.80 -0.23 -32.34
C GLY A 156 6.92 0.09 -30.84
N ALA A 157 6.83 1.35 -30.44
CA ALA A 157 6.74 1.71 -29.04
C ALA A 157 5.42 1.20 -28.45
N ASP A 158 5.54 0.49 -27.31
CA ASP A 158 4.43 -0.11 -26.63
C ASP A 158 4.08 0.68 -25.36
N PRO A 159 2.92 1.37 -25.33
CA PRO A 159 2.50 2.14 -24.17
C PRO A 159 2.20 1.25 -22.95
N TYR A 160 1.89 -0.03 -23.15
CA TYR A 160 1.45 -0.96 -22.11
C TYR A 160 2.56 -1.91 -21.64
N ARG A 161 3.84 -1.66 -22.00
CA ARG A 161 4.97 -2.52 -21.61
C ARG A 161 5.10 -2.70 -20.09
N GLY A 162 4.78 -1.65 -19.31
CA GLY A 162 4.76 -1.73 -17.85
C GLY A 162 3.68 -2.70 -17.35
N VAL A 163 2.47 -2.61 -17.89
CA VAL A 163 1.37 -3.52 -17.54
C VAL A 163 1.73 -4.97 -17.88
N ARG A 164 2.37 -5.22 -19.04
CA ARG A 164 2.81 -6.58 -19.41
C ARG A 164 3.93 -7.09 -18.51
N ALA A 165 4.91 -6.25 -18.18
CA ALA A 165 5.97 -6.60 -17.24
C ALA A 165 5.40 -7.02 -15.88
N LEU A 166 4.44 -6.24 -15.36
CA LEU A 166 3.84 -6.51 -14.06
C LEU A 166 2.87 -7.72 -14.08
N ASN A 167 2.24 -8.02 -15.21
CA ASN A 167 1.48 -9.27 -15.38
C ASN A 167 2.42 -10.49 -15.31
N ARG A 168 3.58 -10.44 -15.99
CA ARG A 168 4.61 -11.49 -15.87
C ARG A 168 5.05 -11.66 -14.41
N LEU A 169 5.29 -10.56 -13.71
CA LEU A 169 5.64 -10.59 -12.29
C LEU A 169 4.52 -11.20 -11.44
N ARG A 170 3.26 -10.87 -11.70
CA ARG A 170 2.11 -11.44 -10.99
C ARG A 170 2.07 -12.96 -11.14
N ASP A 171 2.33 -13.49 -12.33
CA ASP A 171 2.38 -14.92 -12.58
C ASP A 171 3.56 -15.58 -11.83
N GLU A 172 4.75 -14.94 -11.80
CA GLU A 172 5.91 -15.43 -11.06
C GLU A 172 5.67 -15.48 -9.54
N LEU A 173 4.90 -14.54 -9.00
CA LEU A 173 4.61 -14.43 -7.56
C LEU A 173 3.34 -15.18 -7.14
N ALA A 174 2.68 -15.87 -8.06
CA ALA A 174 1.43 -16.57 -7.78
C ALA A 174 1.57 -17.54 -6.59
N GLY A 175 0.64 -17.47 -5.65
CA GLY A 175 0.67 -18.24 -4.41
C GLY A 175 1.60 -17.71 -3.30
N THR A 176 2.43 -16.71 -3.60
CA THR A 176 3.34 -16.08 -2.62
C THR A 176 2.91 -14.65 -2.28
N MET A 177 2.55 -13.88 -3.29
CA MET A 177 2.08 -12.49 -3.15
C MET A 177 0.88 -12.25 -4.07
N THR A 178 -0.12 -11.55 -3.57
CA THR A 178 -1.22 -11.03 -4.40
C THR A 178 -0.78 -9.72 -5.03
N LEU A 179 -0.89 -9.59 -6.36
CA LEU A 179 -0.56 -8.35 -7.06
C LEU A 179 -1.79 -7.88 -7.85
N GLN A 180 -2.24 -6.64 -7.57
CA GLN A 180 -3.28 -5.93 -8.33
C GLN A 180 -2.65 -4.80 -9.12
N LEU A 181 -3.04 -4.65 -10.38
CA LEU A 181 -2.50 -3.64 -11.30
C LEU A 181 -3.54 -2.55 -11.56
N VAL A 182 -3.16 -1.31 -11.33
CA VAL A 182 -3.94 -0.11 -11.68
C VAL A 182 -3.31 0.55 -12.89
N ALA A 183 -4.07 0.79 -13.93
CA ALA A 183 -3.61 1.57 -15.08
C ALA A 183 -3.48 3.03 -14.70
N LEU A 184 -2.26 3.54 -14.48
CA LEU A 184 -2.03 4.95 -14.19
C LEU A 184 -1.97 5.74 -15.50
N VAL A 185 -3.14 6.24 -15.91
CA VAL A 185 -3.27 7.03 -17.15
C VAL A 185 -2.70 8.44 -16.93
N PRO A 186 -1.76 8.89 -17.78
CA PRO A 186 -1.13 10.19 -17.61
C PRO A 186 -2.13 11.36 -17.69
N ALA A 187 -1.99 12.33 -16.77
CA ALA A 187 -2.88 13.49 -16.68
C ALA A 187 -2.91 14.36 -17.95
N HIS A 188 -1.82 14.35 -18.73
CA HIS A 188 -1.68 15.10 -19.99
C HIS A 188 -2.13 14.30 -21.22
N THR A 189 -2.77 13.13 -21.05
CA THR A 189 -3.33 12.38 -22.17
C THR A 189 -4.41 13.24 -22.86
N PRO A 190 -4.35 13.43 -24.19
CA PRO A 190 -5.38 14.16 -24.93
C PRO A 190 -6.77 13.56 -24.74
N ASP A 191 -7.79 14.40 -24.60
CA ASP A 191 -9.16 13.97 -24.29
C ASP A 191 -9.71 12.95 -25.30
N ASP A 192 -9.39 13.12 -26.60
CA ASP A 192 -9.80 12.21 -27.66
C ASP A 192 -9.11 10.83 -27.60
N LEU A 193 -8.00 10.70 -26.86
CA LEU A 193 -7.27 9.46 -26.67
C LEU A 193 -7.51 8.83 -25.29
N LEU A 194 -8.04 9.58 -24.34
CA LEU A 194 -8.15 9.17 -22.95
C LEU A 194 -8.92 7.85 -22.77
N VAL A 195 -10.05 7.70 -23.44
CA VAL A 195 -10.86 6.47 -23.41
C VAL A 195 -10.06 5.29 -23.98
N SER A 196 -9.52 5.44 -25.21
CA SER A 196 -8.83 4.35 -25.90
C SER A 196 -7.55 3.90 -25.20
N VAL A 197 -6.80 4.85 -24.61
CA VAL A 197 -5.60 4.56 -23.83
C VAL A 197 -5.96 3.80 -22.54
N THR A 198 -7.03 4.21 -21.85
CA THR A 198 -7.49 3.54 -20.63
C THR A 198 -7.99 2.12 -20.92
N GLU A 199 -8.81 1.95 -21.96
CA GLU A 199 -9.30 0.63 -22.38
C GLU A 199 -8.17 -0.30 -22.82
N GLY A 200 -7.20 0.21 -23.59
CA GLY A 200 -6.04 -0.56 -24.00
C GLY A 200 -5.19 -1.06 -22.84
N ALA A 201 -5.10 -0.29 -21.73
CA ALA A 201 -4.40 -0.73 -20.52
C ALA A 201 -5.15 -1.87 -19.80
N LEU A 202 -6.49 -1.81 -19.74
CA LEU A 202 -7.32 -2.90 -19.23
C LEU A 202 -7.20 -4.16 -20.11
N ASP A 203 -7.19 -4.00 -21.43
CA ASP A 203 -7.00 -5.10 -22.38
C ASP A 203 -5.58 -5.71 -22.28
N ALA A 204 -4.58 -4.92 -21.90
CA ALA A 204 -3.23 -5.39 -21.61
C ALA A 204 -3.12 -6.12 -20.25
N GLY A 205 -4.17 -6.11 -19.42
CA GLY A 205 -4.26 -6.89 -18.19
C GLY A 205 -4.20 -6.08 -16.89
N ALA A 206 -4.42 -4.77 -16.91
CA ALA A 206 -4.67 -4.01 -15.70
C ALA A 206 -6.03 -4.39 -15.10
N ASP A 207 -6.11 -4.44 -13.76
CA ASP A 207 -7.32 -4.83 -13.03
C ASP A 207 -8.26 -3.65 -12.78
N LEU A 208 -7.70 -2.45 -12.64
CA LEU A 208 -8.40 -1.23 -12.22
C LEU A 208 -8.01 -0.05 -13.10
N VAL A 209 -8.94 0.89 -13.24
CA VAL A 209 -8.66 2.21 -13.82
C VAL A 209 -8.02 3.10 -12.78
N GLY A 210 -7.02 3.87 -13.17
CA GLY A 210 -6.33 4.88 -12.37
C GLY A 210 -5.91 6.08 -13.19
N GLY A 211 -5.40 7.07 -12.51
CA GLY A 211 -4.91 8.31 -13.08
C GLY A 211 -4.66 9.34 -11.98
N ALA A 212 -4.14 10.50 -12.36
CA ALA A 212 -3.92 11.64 -11.46
C ALA A 212 -4.68 12.87 -11.97
N PRO A 213 -6.03 12.84 -12.00
CA PRO A 213 -6.83 13.87 -12.65
C PRO A 213 -6.63 15.28 -12.06
N HIS A 214 -6.21 15.40 -10.80
CA HIS A 214 -5.89 16.68 -10.16
C HIS A 214 -4.72 17.42 -10.84
N LEU A 215 -3.95 16.74 -11.68
CA LEU A 215 -2.86 17.29 -12.49
C LEU A 215 -3.30 17.64 -13.94
N ALA A 216 -4.53 17.30 -14.34
CA ALA A 216 -5.03 17.53 -15.68
C ALA A 216 -5.42 18.99 -15.90
N ALA A 217 -5.48 19.41 -17.16
CA ALA A 217 -5.97 20.74 -17.56
C ALA A 217 -7.44 20.96 -17.15
N ASP A 218 -8.28 19.92 -17.27
CA ASP A 218 -9.63 19.86 -16.68
C ASP A 218 -9.74 18.66 -15.74
N PRO A 219 -9.49 18.87 -14.44
CA PRO A 219 -9.50 17.81 -13.45
C PRO A 219 -10.83 17.07 -13.34
N LEU A 220 -11.95 17.77 -13.50
CA LEU A 220 -13.28 17.17 -13.36
C LEU A 220 -13.66 16.35 -14.59
N ALA A 221 -13.40 16.87 -15.78
CA ALA A 221 -13.66 16.15 -17.03
C ALA A 221 -12.82 14.87 -17.12
N GLN A 222 -11.52 14.93 -16.74
CA GLN A 222 -10.69 13.73 -16.73
C GLN A 222 -11.15 12.71 -15.67
N THR A 223 -11.55 13.18 -14.47
CA THR A 223 -12.15 12.28 -13.46
C THR A 223 -13.38 11.57 -14.03
N ASP A 224 -14.29 12.31 -14.67
CA ASP A 224 -15.50 11.75 -15.25
C ASP A 224 -15.21 10.70 -16.31
N THR A 225 -14.31 11.00 -17.25
CA THR A 225 -13.96 10.09 -18.34
C THR A 225 -13.33 8.79 -17.82
N LEU A 226 -12.41 8.85 -16.84
CA LEU A 226 -11.81 7.67 -16.23
C LEU A 226 -12.87 6.80 -15.55
N LEU A 227 -13.82 7.43 -14.84
CA LEU A 227 -14.90 6.72 -14.16
C LEU A 227 -15.92 6.14 -15.15
N ASP A 228 -16.20 6.81 -16.29
CA ASP A 228 -17.05 6.27 -17.35
C ASP A 228 -16.46 5.00 -17.95
N VAL A 229 -15.14 4.97 -18.20
CA VAL A 229 -14.46 3.75 -18.67
C VAL A 229 -14.53 2.65 -17.61
N ALA A 230 -14.25 2.96 -16.35
CA ALA A 230 -14.33 1.97 -15.27
C ALA A 230 -15.75 1.39 -15.14
N GLU A 231 -16.77 2.21 -15.26
CA GLU A 231 -18.18 1.81 -15.21
C GLU A 231 -18.56 0.94 -16.40
N ALA A 232 -18.21 1.37 -17.62
CA ALA A 232 -18.48 0.63 -18.85
C ALA A 232 -17.80 -0.76 -18.86
N ARG A 233 -16.58 -0.86 -18.35
CA ARG A 233 -15.81 -2.11 -18.25
C ARG A 233 -16.18 -2.94 -17.02
N GLY A 234 -17.00 -2.42 -16.10
CA GLY A 234 -17.42 -3.13 -14.89
C GLY A 234 -16.31 -3.30 -13.85
N VAL A 235 -15.19 -2.58 -13.98
CA VAL A 235 -14.04 -2.64 -13.06
C VAL A 235 -14.09 -1.54 -11.99
N GLY A 236 -13.23 -1.67 -10.97
CA GLY A 236 -13.05 -0.62 -9.97
C GLY A 236 -12.09 0.48 -10.42
N CYS A 237 -11.90 1.44 -9.55
CA CYS A 237 -11.03 2.58 -9.80
C CYS A 237 -10.16 2.88 -8.56
N ASP A 238 -8.91 3.31 -8.79
CA ASP A 238 -8.02 3.83 -7.76
C ASP A 238 -7.27 5.04 -8.31
N LEU A 239 -7.67 6.24 -7.85
CA LEU A 239 -7.16 7.50 -8.36
C LEU A 239 -6.18 8.16 -7.38
N HIS A 240 -5.12 8.76 -7.92
CA HIS A 240 -4.39 9.80 -7.18
C HIS A 240 -5.28 11.04 -7.13
N THR A 241 -5.57 11.51 -5.93
CA THR A 241 -6.48 12.63 -5.71
C THR A 241 -5.86 13.64 -4.77
N ASP A 242 -5.91 14.92 -5.17
CA ASP A 242 -5.61 16.04 -4.28
C ASP A 242 -4.27 15.88 -3.53
N GLU A 243 -3.19 15.49 -4.27
CA GLU A 243 -1.92 14.98 -3.74
C GLU A 243 -1.07 16.05 -3.03
N PHE A 244 -1.21 17.32 -3.39
CA PHE A 244 -0.43 18.43 -2.84
C PHE A 244 -1.33 19.47 -2.20
N LEU A 245 -0.74 20.32 -1.34
CA LEU A 245 -1.45 21.41 -0.70
C LEU A 245 -1.74 22.54 -1.71
N ASP A 246 -2.81 23.28 -1.47
CA ASP A 246 -3.03 24.55 -2.17
C ASP A 246 -1.91 25.54 -1.79
N PRO A 247 -1.47 26.38 -2.72
CA PRO A 247 -0.46 27.39 -2.42
C PRO A 247 -0.96 28.35 -1.34
N PRO A 248 -0.06 28.92 -0.53
CA PRO A 248 -0.44 29.93 0.45
C PRO A 248 -1.05 31.16 -0.24
N ALA A 249 -1.86 31.92 0.50
CA ALA A 249 -2.40 33.16 -0.01
C ALA A 249 -1.27 34.09 -0.52
N PRO A 250 -1.49 34.76 -1.67
CA PRO A 250 -0.50 35.68 -2.21
C PRO A 250 -0.14 36.78 -1.20
N SER A 251 1.13 37.21 -1.20
CA SER A 251 1.64 38.25 -0.28
C SER A 251 1.03 39.64 -0.51
N ASP A 252 0.32 39.84 -1.61
CA ASP A 252 -0.39 41.08 -1.94
C ASP A 252 -1.77 41.24 -1.26
N GLY A 253 -2.14 40.27 -0.40
CA GLY A 253 -3.41 40.23 0.32
C GLY A 253 -4.60 39.70 -0.49
N SER A 254 -4.38 39.19 -1.69
CA SER A 254 -5.41 38.47 -2.45
C SER A 254 -5.80 37.17 -1.72
N PRO A 255 -7.07 36.72 -1.82
CA PRO A 255 -7.44 35.44 -1.24
C PRO A 255 -6.69 34.28 -1.90
N ALA A 256 -6.35 33.27 -1.12
CA ALA A 256 -5.84 32.02 -1.66
C ALA A 256 -6.86 31.41 -2.64
N VAL A 257 -6.38 30.92 -3.77
CA VAL A 257 -7.23 30.20 -4.73
C VAL A 257 -7.22 28.73 -4.34
N ALA A 258 -8.34 28.26 -3.80
CA ALA A 258 -8.50 26.85 -3.51
C ALA A 258 -8.52 26.04 -4.81
N GLY A 259 -7.71 25.00 -4.89
CA GLY A 259 -7.71 24.08 -6.03
C GLY A 259 -8.96 23.19 -6.05
N THR A 260 -9.26 22.64 -7.20
CA THR A 260 -10.37 21.69 -7.37
C THR A 260 -10.14 20.45 -6.49
N ARG A 261 -11.17 20.02 -5.75
CA ARG A 261 -11.16 18.79 -4.96
C ARG A 261 -11.67 17.63 -5.84
N THR A 262 -10.78 16.94 -6.51
CA THR A 262 -11.13 15.83 -7.41
C THR A 262 -11.76 14.67 -6.65
N VAL A 263 -11.38 14.45 -5.41
CA VAL A 263 -11.96 13.39 -4.55
C VAL A 263 -13.46 13.60 -4.29
N ARG A 264 -13.94 14.85 -4.24
CA ARG A 264 -15.36 15.13 -4.07
C ARG A 264 -16.15 14.73 -5.33
N ARG A 265 -15.63 15.07 -6.52
CA ARG A 265 -16.22 14.65 -7.80
C ARG A 265 -16.24 13.14 -7.92
N TYR A 266 -15.14 12.49 -7.54
CA TYR A 266 -15.05 11.04 -7.50
C TYR A 266 -16.16 10.44 -6.62
N ALA A 267 -16.34 10.95 -5.40
CA ALA A 267 -17.40 10.47 -4.49
C ALA A 267 -18.81 10.63 -5.07
N GLU A 268 -19.11 11.75 -5.73
CA GLU A 268 -20.40 11.98 -6.39
C GLU A 268 -20.68 10.93 -7.46
N ARG A 269 -19.68 10.63 -8.30
CA ARG A 269 -19.81 9.74 -9.45
C ARG A 269 -19.99 8.26 -9.03
N VAL A 270 -19.31 7.82 -8.00
CA VAL A 270 -19.27 6.38 -7.63
C VAL A 270 -20.27 5.98 -6.55
N ARG A 271 -21.07 6.91 -6.04
CA ARG A 271 -22.03 6.68 -4.94
C ARG A 271 -23.00 5.53 -5.22
N GLY A 272 -23.37 5.31 -6.49
CA GLY A 272 -24.29 4.25 -6.90
C GLY A 272 -23.62 2.93 -7.30
N TRP A 273 -22.30 2.83 -7.21
CA TRP A 273 -21.60 1.63 -7.64
C TRP A 273 -21.86 0.42 -6.73
N PRO A 274 -21.82 -0.82 -7.25
CA PRO A 274 -21.94 -2.03 -6.43
C PRO A 274 -20.95 -2.07 -5.27
N ALA A 275 -21.38 -2.54 -4.11
CA ALA A 275 -20.57 -2.53 -2.87
C ALA A 275 -19.20 -3.24 -2.99
N GLY A 276 -19.10 -4.28 -3.81
CA GLY A 276 -17.83 -5.01 -4.03
C GLY A 276 -16.88 -4.37 -5.04
N ARG A 277 -17.27 -3.28 -5.71
CA ARG A 277 -16.41 -2.59 -6.66
C ARG A 277 -15.41 -1.70 -5.91
N ILE A 278 -14.13 -1.84 -6.20
CA ILE A 278 -13.04 -1.08 -5.56
C ILE A 278 -13.16 0.41 -5.90
N ARG A 279 -12.95 1.27 -4.90
CA ARG A 279 -12.94 2.74 -4.99
C ARG A 279 -11.82 3.27 -4.11
N GLY A 280 -10.58 3.29 -4.63
CA GLY A 280 -9.41 3.83 -3.94
C GLY A 280 -9.21 5.31 -4.24
N ALA A 281 -8.78 6.07 -3.25
CA ALA A 281 -8.36 7.46 -3.39
C ALA A 281 -7.01 7.65 -2.68
N GLY A 282 -5.94 7.69 -3.46
CA GLY A 282 -4.58 7.93 -2.97
C GLY A 282 -4.36 9.39 -2.58
N HIS A 283 -3.45 9.63 -1.63
CA HIS A 283 -2.97 10.93 -1.15
C HIS A 283 -3.99 11.73 -0.34
N CYS A 284 -4.91 12.42 -0.99
CA CYS A 284 -5.92 13.30 -0.35
C CYS A 284 -5.32 14.34 0.60
N CYS A 285 -4.12 14.87 0.31
CA CYS A 285 -3.39 15.81 1.17
C CYS A 285 -4.14 17.13 1.38
N ARG A 286 -4.81 17.65 0.32
CA ARG A 286 -5.57 18.90 0.39
C ARG A 286 -6.70 18.89 1.41
N LEU A 287 -7.21 17.71 1.80
CA LEU A 287 -8.23 17.61 2.83
C LEU A 287 -7.72 18.09 4.20
N SER A 288 -6.39 18.12 4.42
CA SER A 288 -5.81 18.67 5.64
C SER A 288 -5.91 20.20 5.77
N GLN A 289 -6.25 20.90 4.68
CA GLN A 289 -6.46 22.35 4.64
C GLN A 289 -7.93 22.73 4.77
N GLU A 290 -8.85 21.78 4.78
CA GLU A 290 -10.28 22.04 4.94
C GLU A 290 -10.62 22.39 6.39
N GLY A 291 -11.52 23.34 6.57
CA GLY A 291 -12.09 23.64 7.90
C GLY A 291 -12.90 22.46 8.45
N PRO A 292 -13.15 22.39 9.75
CA PRO A 292 -13.82 21.23 10.38
C PRO A 292 -15.18 20.89 9.77
N GLU A 293 -15.99 21.88 9.43
CA GLU A 293 -17.32 21.70 8.83
C GLU A 293 -17.19 21.15 7.38
N GLU A 294 -16.32 21.75 6.60
CA GLU A 294 -16.07 21.36 5.21
C GLU A 294 -15.48 19.95 5.13
N LEU A 295 -14.53 19.61 6.01
CA LEU A 295 -13.96 18.27 6.09
C LEU A 295 -15.00 17.23 6.50
N ALA A 296 -15.90 17.58 7.43
CA ALA A 296 -16.99 16.68 7.83
C ALA A 296 -17.98 16.41 6.68
N GLU A 297 -18.31 17.41 5.87
CA GLU A 297 -19.13 17.23 4.67
C GLU A 297 -18.43 16.34 3.63
N THR A 298 -17.13 16.59 3.37
CA THR A 298 -16.33 15.78 2.46
C THR A 298 -16.25 14.33 2.96
N ALA A 299 -15.96 14.11 4.23
CA ALA A 299 -15.90 12.79 4.84
C ALA A 299 -17.24 12.04 4.73
N ALA A 300 -18.36 12.72 4.93
CA ALA A 300 -19.69 12.12 4.74
C ALA A 300 -19.88 11.62 3.29
N ARG A 301 -19.48 12.43 2.30
CA ARG A 301 -19.56 12.04 0.88
C ARG A 301 -18.68 10.83 0.57
N LEU A 302 -17.45 10.80 1.08
CA LEU A 302 -16.49 9.68 0.89
C LEU A 302 -17.03 8.39 1.50
N ARG A 303 -17.52 8.46 2.75
CA ARG A 303 -18.13 7.34 3.46
C ARG A 303 -19.33 6.78 2.72
N ASP A 304 -20.27 7.66 2.35
CA ASP A 304 -21.53 7.27 1.68
C ASP A 304 -21.30 6.72 0.27
N ALA A 305 -20.22 7.14 -0.37
CA ALA A 305 -19.75 6.60 -1.65
C ALA A 305 -18.95 5.31 -1.49
N GLY A 306 -18.52 4.93 -0.28
CA GLY A 306 -17.67 3.78 -0.02
C GLY A 306 -16.26 3.94 -0.56
N ILE A 307 -15.73 5.17 -0.62
CA ILE A 307 -14.35 5.43 -1.00
C ILE A 307 -13.42 5.05 0.14
N HIS A 308 -12.34 4.36 -0.19
CA HIS A 308 -11.25 4.04 0.70
C HIS A 308 -10.09 5.01 0.45
N VAL A 309 -9.79 5.86 1.42
CA VAL A 309 -8.67 6.79 1.37
C VAL A 309 -7.38 6.05 1.70
N ILE A 310 -6.32 6.30 0.92
CA ILE A 310 -5.01 5.67 1.12
C ILE A 310 -3.98 6.77 1.42
N ALA A 311 -3.54 6.85 2.67
CA ALA A 311 -2.54 7.80 3.11
C ALA A 311 -1.13 7.35 2.69
N LEU A 312 -0.32 8.28 2.20
CA LEU A 312 1.00 8.01 1.62
C LEU A 312 2.07 8.93 2.22
N PRO A 313 2.31 8.83 3.54
CA PRO A 313 3.08 9.83 4.27
C PRO A 313 4.53 9.96 3.80
N ALA A 314 5.18 8.88 3.36
CA ALA A 314 6.58 8.91 2.94
C ALA A 314 6.79 9.83 1.72
N THR A 315 6.05 9.60 0.66
CA THR A 315 6.13 10.35 -0.59
C THR A 315 5.60 11.78 -0.41
N ASN A 316 4.45 11.94 0.24
CA ASN A 316 3.85 13.26 0.42
C ASN A 316 4.76 14.21 1.23
N LEU A 317 5.39 13.72 2.29
CA LEU A 317 6.32 14.53 3.08
C LEU A 317 7.63 14.85 2.34
N TYR A 318 8.06 13.99 1.42
CA TYR A 318 9.24 14.22 0.62
C TYR A 318 9.01 15.22 -0.52
N LEU A 319 7.90 15.12 -1.24
CA LEU A 319 7.61 15.91 -2.44
C LEU A 319 7.08 17.31 -2.16
N GLN A 320 6.75 17.64 -0.92
CA GLN A 320 6.21 18.94 -0.53
C GLN A 320 7.22 19.77 0.24
N GLY A 321 7.17 21.08 0.07
CA GLY A 321 7.96 22.06 0.84
C GLY A 321 9.46 22.07 0.53
N GLY A 322 9.88 21.51 -0.61
CA GLY A 322 11.27 21.43 -1.04
C GLY A 322 11.63 22.28 -2.27
N ASP A 323 10.73 23.06 -2.77
CA ASP A 323 10.72 23.82 -4.03
C ASP A 323 11.72 24.99 -4.13
N GLY A 324 12.91 24.80 -3.55
CA GLY A 324 14.04 25.73 -3.69
C GLY A 324 13.95 26.99 -2.82
N VAL A 325 12.96 27.09 -1.93
CA VAL A 325 12.88 28.20 -0.97
C VAL A 325 13.78 28.00 0.23
N PRO A 326 14.39 29.06 0.77
CA PRO A 326 15.32 28.97 1.91
C PRO A 326 14.68 28.50 3.20
N VAL A 327 13.35 28.57 3.33
CA VAL A 327 12.59 28.17 4.52
C VAL A 327 11.65 27.05 4.14
N PRO A 328 11.63 25.92 4.86
CA PRO A 328 10.71 24.83 4.60
C PRO A 328 9.25 25.29 4.67
N HIS A 329 8.48 24.98 3.63
CA HIS A 329 7.04 25.20 3.61
C HIS A 329 6.27 24.10 4.35
N GLU A 330 4.97 24.32 4.53
CA GLU A 330 4.05 23.32 5.05
C GLU A 330 4.07 22.05 4.19
N ARG A 331 3.93 20.91 4.87
CA ARG A 331 3.81 19.59 4.23
C ARG A 331 2.56 18.91 4.76
N GLY A 332 1.69 18.49 3.85
CA GLY A 332 0.43 17.86 4.20
C GLY A 332 0.43 16.36 3.91
N VAL A 333 -0.32 15.66 4.76
CA VAL A 333 -0.77 14.27 4.54
C VAL A 333 -2.27 14.24 4.72
N ALA A 334 -2.93 13.18 4.24
CA ALA A 334 -4.36 13.00 4.52
C ALA A 334 -4.65 13.14 6.02
N PRO A 335 -5.75 13.78 6.44
CA PRO A 335 -6.10 13.95 7.86
C PRO A 335 -6.65 12.64 8.46
N VAL A 336 -5.78 11.63 8.56
CA VAL A 336 -6.09 10.21 8.85
C VAL A 336 -6.96 10.06 10.09
N SER A 337 -6.62 10.71 11.21
CA SER A 337 -7.37 10.59 12.47
C SER A 337 -8.81 11.05 12.30
N VAL A 338 -8.98 12.24 11.72
CA VAL A 338 -10.31 12.87 11.56
C VAL A 338 -11.18 12.07 10.58
N LEU A 339 -10.62 11.64 9.44
CA LEU A 339 -11.36 10.83 8.48
C LEU A 339 -11.86 9.51 9.10
N ARG A 340 -11.01 8.84 9.90
CA ARG A 340 -11.40 7.62 10.61
C ARG A 340 -12.48 7.87 11.65
N GLU A 341 -12.38 8.93 12.43
CA GLU A 341 -13.40 9.34 13.42
C GLU A 341 -14.74 9.64 12.75
N LEU A 342 -14.73 10.20 11.55
CA LEU A 342 -15.92 10.47 10.74
C LEU A 342 -16.42 9.24 9.96
N GLY A 343 -15.79 8.07 10.16
CA GLY A 343 -16.23 6.79 9.61
C GLY A 343 -15.82 6.52 8.16
N VAL A 344 -14.87 7.27 7.62
CA VAL A 344 -14.27 6.99 6.31
C VAL A 344 -13.33 5.78 6.44
N ALA A 345 -13.37 4.86 5.48
CA ALA A 345 -12.38 3.80 5.38
C ALA A 345 -11.02 4.40 4.99
N VAL A 346 -10.00 4.15 5.81
CA VAL A 346 -8.64 4.67 5.60
C VAL A 346 -7.64 3.53 5.74
N SER A 347 -6.64 3.52 4.89
CA SER A 347 -5.43 2.68 5.00
C SER A 347 -4.19 3.49 4.65
N ALA A 348 -3.03 2.85 4.65
CA ALA A 348 -1.80 3.50 4.22
C ALA A 348 -0.93 2.56 3.38
N GLY A 349 -0.16 3.14 2.45
CA GLY A 349 0.79 2.48 1.58
C GLY A 349 2.18 3.09 1.63
N GLY A 350 3.13 2.37 1.07
CA GLY A 350 4.53 2.79 0.96
C GLY A 350 4.80 3.73 -0.20
N ASP A 351 3.92 3.66 -1.22
CA ASP A 351 4.01 4.43 -2.45
C ASP A 351 5.28 4.10 -3.26
N ASN A 352 6.22 5.04 -3.36
CA ASN A 352 7.41 4.92 -4.18
C ASN A 352 8.61 4.32 -3.44
N VAL A 353 9.44 3.57 -4.16
CA VAL A 353 10.62 2.89 -3.62
C VAL A 353 11.86 3.25 -4.43
N ARG A 354 12.68 4.18 -3.94
CA ARG A 354 13.96 4.60 -4.56
C ARG A 354 13.83 4.96 -6.02
N ASP A 355 12.91 5.86 -6.30
CA ASP A 355 12.65 6.45 -7.60
C ASP A 355 12.55 7.98 -7.46
N PRO A 356 12.28 8.76 -8.53
CA PRO A 356 12.23 10.23 -8.44
C PRO A 356 11.25 10.79 -7.41
N PHE A 357 10.24 10.02 -7.02
CA PHE A 357 9.20 10.47 -6.07
C PHE A 357 9.56 10.16 -4.62
N ASN A 358 10.44 9.18 -4.35
CA ASN A 358 10.92 8.86 -3.01
C ASN A 358 12.30 8.17 -3.05
N PRO A 359 13.41 8.88 -2.84
CA PRO A 359 14.76 8.32 -2.92
C PRO A 359 15.09 7.32 -1.80
N THR A 360 14.38 7.37 -0.68
CA THR A 360 14.70 6.61 0.53
C THR A 360 13.74 5.46 0.82
N GLY A 361 12.69 5.29 0.04
CA GLY A 361 11.66 4.27 0.23
C GLY A 361 12.26 2.86 0.44
N ARG A 362 11.86 2.18 1.50
CA ARG A 362 12.45 0.91 1.94
C ARG A 362 11.62 -0.30 1.56
N ALA A 363 10.41 -0.11 1.05
CA ALA A 363 9.45 -1.20 0.81
C ALA A 363 9.10 -1.96 2.11
N ASP A 364 9.08 -1.25 3.24
CA ASP A 364 8.88 -1.79 4.58
C ASP A 364 7.60 -1.21 5.20
N PRO A 365 6.56 -2.00 5.49
CA PRO A 365 5.31 -1.50 6.05
C PRO A 365 5.49 -0.86 7.44
N LEU A 366 6.55 -1.22 8.18
CA LEU A 366 6.87 -0.59 9.46
C LEU A 366 7.42 0.83 9.31
N GLU A 367 8.06 1.16 8.18
CA GLU A 367 8.43 2.54 7.85
C GLU A 367 7.17 3.39 7.70
N THR A 368 6.20 2.93 6.92
CA THR A 368 4.89 3.61 6.77
C THR A 368 4.18 3.73 8.12
N ALA A 369 4.13 2.66 8.91
CA ALA A 369 3.52 2.69 10.24
C ALA A 369 4.22 3.69 11.18
N SER A 370 5.55 3.79 11.14
CA SER A 370 6.31 4.78 11.93
C SER A 370 5.96 6.21 11.55
N LEU A 371 5.83 6.50 10.26
CA LEU A 371 5.40 7.82 9.77
C LEU A 371 3.95 8.14 10.16
N LEU A 372 3.07 7.15 10.15
CA LEU A 372 1.69 7.33 10.63
C LEU A 372 1.65 7.70 12.12
N VAL A 373 2.54 7.16 12.95
CA VAL A 373 2.66 7.58 14.35
C VAL A 373 3.19 9.01 14.45
N THR A 374 4.27 9.33 13.74
CA THR A 374 5.00 10.59 13.93
C THR A 374 4.35 11.77 13.22
N ALA A 375 3.82 11.58 12.00
CA ALA A 375 3.26 12.64 11.16
C ALA A 375 1.72 12.68 11.19
N CYS A 376 1.05 11.55 11.42
CA CYS A 376 -0.42 11.46 11.42
C CYS A 376 -1.00 11.22 12.81
N HIS A 377 -0.19 11.25 13.87
CA HIS A 377 -0.58 11.10 15.29
C HIS A 377 -1.41 9.84 15.58
N GLN A 378 -1.14 8.75 14.86
CA GLN A 378 -1.76 7.46 15.14
C GLN A 378 -1.09 6.78 16.34
N SER A 379 -1.85 6.04 17.15
CA SER A 379 -1.22 5.11 18.09
C SER A 379 -0.50 3.97 17.33
N PRO A 380 0.51 3.32 17.91
CA PRO A 380 1.21 2.20 17.24
C PRO A 380 0.28 1.09 16.75
N GLY A 381 -0.75 0.76 17.54
CA GLY A 381 -1.75 -0.24 17.15
C GLY A 381 -2.59 0.19 15.95
N GLN A 382 -3.04 1.46 15.92
CA GLN A 382 -3.77 2.01 14.78
C GLN A 382 -2.90 2.08 13.53
N ALA A 383 -1.62 2.45 13.66
CA ALA A 383 -0.68 2.49 12.55
C ALA A 383 -0.45 1.10 11.95
N LEU A 384 -0.33 0.06 12.78
CA LEU A 384 -0.24 -1.33 12.31
C LEU A 384 -1.52 -1.79 11.61
N ASP A 385 -2.70 -1.44 12.14
CA ASP A 385 -3.96 -1.75 11.47
C ASP A 385 -4.04 -1.15 10.07
N LEU A 386 -3.59 0.09 9.89
CA LEU A 386 -3.62 0.82 8.61
C LEU A 386 -2.75 0.17 7.52
N VAL A 387 -1.65 -0.51 7.88
CA VAL A 387 -0.75 -1.21 6.93
C VAL A 387 -0.99 -2.72 6.86
N THR A 388 -1.95 -3.24 7.62
CA THR A 388 -2.30 -4.67 7.63
C THR A 388 -3.77 -4.89 7.30
N ARG A 389 -4.65 -4.87 8.29
CA ARG A 389 -6.09 -5.13 8.16
C ARG A 389 -6.76 -4.17 7.18
N ASP A 390 -6.54 -2.88 7.38
CA ASP A 390 -7.23 -1.82 6.62
C ASP A 390 -6.67 -1.75 5.19
N ALA A 391 -5.36 -1.97 5.01
CA ALA A 391 -4.74 -2.09 3.70
C ALA A 391 -5.28 -3.29 2.89
N ARG A 392 -5.49 -4.45 3.55
CA ARG A 392 -6.13 -5.60 2.88
C ARG A 392 -7.56 -5.30 2.47
N ALA A 393 -8.30 -4.58 3.31
CA ALA A 393 -9.67 -4.16 2.98
C ALA A 393 -9.69 -3.22 1.77
N ALA A 394 -8.72 -2.30 1.64
CA ALA A 394 -8.57 -1.43 0.47
C ALA A 394 -8.35 -2.24 -0.83
N LEU A 395 -7.63 -3.37 -0.76
CA LEU A 395 -7.44 -4.27 -1.88
C LEU A 395 -8.69 -5.14 -2.19
N GLY A 396 -9.76 -5.05 -1.40
CA GLY A 396 -10.92 -5.94 -1.51
C GLY A 396 -10.62 -7.38 -1.07
N LEU A 397 -9.53 -7.60 -0.34
CA LEU A 397 -9.13 -8.91 0.15
C LEU A 397 -9.79 -9.20 1.50
N PRO A 398 -10.09 -10.47 1.80
CA PRO A 398 -10.58 -10.84 3.12
C PRO A 398 -9.56 -10.44 4.19
N PRO A 399 -10.02 -10.10 5.40
CA PRO A 399 -9.09 -9.83 6.49
C PRO A 399 -8.15 -11.02 6.67
N ALA A 400 -6.86 -10.74 6.95
CA ALA A 400 -5.96 -11.79 7.38
C ALA A 400 -6.61 -12.49 8.58
N ARG A 401 -6.68 -13.82 8.57
CA ARG A 401 -7.27 -14.56 9.69
C ARG A 401 -6.51 -14.16 10.95
N PRO A 402 -7.18 -13.59 11.96
CA PRO A 402 -6.49 -13.23 13.18
C PRO A 402 -5.91 -14.51 13.80
N PHE A 403 -4.65 -14.46 14.22
CA PHE A 403 -3.98 -15.59 14.88
C PHE A 403 -4.69 -16.09 16.16
N TYR A 404 -5.71 -15.37 16.63
CA TYR A 404 -6.35 -15.56 17.93
C TYR A 404 -7.87 -15.76 17.89
N THR A 405 -8.47 -16.01 16.75
CA THR A 405 -9.87 -16.50 16.69
C THR A 405 -9.91 -18.03 16.77
N SER A 406 -9.17 -18.64 17.67
CA SER A 406 -9.45 -20.00 18.03
C SER A 406 -10.49 -20.01 19.15
N ARG A 407 -11.51 -20.77 18.93
CA ARG A 407 -12.49 -21.25 19.88
C ARG A 407 -11.90 -21.42 21.29
N CYS A 408 -11.95 -20.38 22.12
CA CYS A 408 -12.03 -20.54 23.54
C CYS A 408 -13.53 -20.54 23.86
N ALA A 409 -14.15 -21.70 23.78
CA ALA A 409 -15.37 -22.03 24.50
C ALA A 409 -14.99 -22.69 25.81
#